data_bf986349a679e69f5d9f14ecdd85effb
#
_entry.id   bf986349a679e69f5d9f14ecdd85effb
#
_cell.length_a   1.000
_cell.length_b   1.000
_cell.length_c   1.000
_cell.angle_alpha   90.00
_cell.angle_beta   90.00
_cell.angle_gamma   90.00
#
_symmetry.space_group_name_H-M   'P 1'
#
loop_
_entity.id
_entity.type
_entity.pdbx_description
1 polymer ?
#
loop_
_entity_poly.entity_id
_entity_poly.type
_entity_poly.pdbx_seq_one_letter_code
_entity_poly.pdbx_strand_id
1 'polypeptide(L)'
;MNTITKEALVVERVFNAPVEKIWGALTDKTQMKLWYFDLAEFKAEVGFEFQFEGGKDGRVYLHLCRVTEVITHKKLKYSWRYEGYEGISFVTFELTSEGNGTRLKLTHEGLDTFPMNNPDFARENFAEGWNYIVNTSLRNYLEPDLI
;
A
#
# COMPACT_ATOMS: atom_id res chain seq x y z
N MET A 1 5.44 -12.16 -29.41
CA MET A 1 4.91 -12.53 -28.14
C MET A 1 4.84 -11.35 -27.22
N ASN A 2 3.79 -11.25 -26.56
CA ASN A 2 3.57 -10.14 -25.67
C ASN A 2 4.45 -10.22 -24.44
N THR A 3 5.16 -9.15 -24.15
CA THR A 3 6.04 -9.08 -23.00
C THR A 3 5.47 -8.22 -21.88
N ILE A 4 4.33 -7.59 -22.11
CA ILE A 4 3.71 -6.77 -21.09
C ILE A 4 3.00 -7.69 -20.10
N THR A 5 3.41 -7.62 -18.85
CA THR A 5 2.77 -8.41 -17.83
C THR A 5 1.68 -7.60 -17.16
N LYS A 6 0.51 -8.23 -17.01
CA LYS A 6 -0.60 -7.64 -16.28
C LYS A 6 -0.75 -8.29 -14.91
N GLU A 7 0.24 -9.06 -14.53
CA GLU A 7 0.21 -9.71 -13.23
C GLU A 7 0.29 -8.68 -12.12
N ALA A 8 -0.47 -8.93 -11.07
CA ALA A 8 -0.42 -8.08 -9.90
C ALA A 8 0.95 -8.18 -9.23
N LEU A 9 1.35 -7.08 -8.62
CA LEU A 9 2.55 -7.07 -7.79
C LEU A 9 2.13 -7.52 -6.40
N VAL A 10 2.79 -8.53 -5.85
CA VAL A 10 2.43 -9.09 -4.55
C VAL A 10 3.62 -9.02 -3.61
N VAL A 11 3.37 -8.52 -2.39
CA VAL A 11 4.36 -8.53 -1.32
C VAL A 11 3.67 -9.14 -0.09
N GLU A 12 4.28 -10.16 0.50
CA GLU A 12 3.70 -10.84 1.66
C GLU A 12 4.71 -10.91 2.79
N ARG A 13 4.20 -10.84 4.00
CA ARG A 13 5.03 -10.99 5.18
C ARG A 13 4.18 -11.44 6.36
N VAL A 14 4.73 -12.34 7.19
CA VAL A 14 4.10 -12.69 8.47
C VAL A 14 4.71 -11.79 9.54
N PHE A 15 3.83 -11.09 10.26
CA PHE A 15 4.25 -10.22 11.36
C PHE A 15 3.94 -10.90 12.68
N ASN A 16 4.80 -10.67 13.65
CA ASN A 16 4.59 -11.18 15.01
C ASN A 16 3.69 -10.20 15.78
N ALA A 17 2.46 -10.09 15.32
CA ALA A 17 1.48 -9.18 15.89
C ALA A 17 0.08 -9.68 15.61
N PRO A 18 -0.89 -9.42 16.50
CA PRO A 18 -2.27 -9.82 16.26
C PRO A 18 -2.91 -8.99 15.16
N VAL A 19 -3.95 -9.54 14.54
CA VAL A 19 -4.59 -8.90 13.40
C VAL A 19 -5.13 -7.50 13.75
N GLU A 20 -5.62 -7.31 14.97
CA GLU A 20 -6.17 -6.03 15.40
C GLU A 20 -5.10 -4.94 15.38
N LYS A 21 -3.89 -5.29 15.79
CA LYS A 21 -2.79 -4.33 15.81
C LYS A 21 -2.40 -3.91 14.41
N ILE A 22 -2.35 -4.85 13.49
CA ILE A 22 -2.01 -4.55 12.10
C ILE A 22 -3.13 -3.76 11.44
N TRP A 23 -4.39 -4.13 11.71
CA TRP A 23 -5.53 -3.38 11.19
C TRP A 23 -5.48 -1.92 11.63
N GLY A 24 -5.15 -1.68 12.90
CA GLY A 24 -4.99 -0.31 13.40
C GLY A 24 -3.91 0.44 12.64
N ALA A 25 -2.78 -0.21 12.37
CA ALA A 25 -1.70 0.42 11.61
C ALA A 25 -2.16 0.80 10.20
N LEU A 26 -3.04 0.00 9.59
CA LEU A 26 -3.51 0.24 8.23
C LEU A 26 -4.61 1.30 8.14
N THR A 27 -5.32 1.58 9.23
CA THR A 27 -6.54 2.39 9.16
C THR A 27 -6.55 3.63 10.05
N ASP A 28 -5.60 3.76 10.95
CA ASP A 28 -5.52 4.92 11.85
C ASP A 28 -4.48 5.89 11.30
N LYS A 29 -4.90 7.10 10.95
CA LYS A 29 -3.99 8.06 10.30
C LYS A 29 -2.79 8.41 11.17
N THR A 30 -2.95 8.41 12.49
CA THR A 30 -1.84 8.69 13.41
C THR A 30 -0.78 7.62 13.32
N GLN A 31 -1.21 6.35 13.19
CA GLN A 31 -0.28 5.24 13.01
C GLN A 31 0.29 5.21 11.60
N MET A 32 -0.54 5.48 10.58
CA MET A 32 -0.09 5.49 9.20
C MET A 32 1.05 6.48 8.98
N LYS A 33 1.01 7.61 9.67
CA LYS A 33 2.06 8.62 9.59
C LYS A 33 3.42 8.05 10.02
N LEU A 34 3.43 7.07 10.89
CA LEU A 34 4.66 6.52 11.45
C LEU A 34 5.34 5.50 10.55
N TRP A 35 4.61 4.89 9.64
CA TRP A 35 5.20 3.87 8.77
C TRP A 35 4.84 4.03 7.28
N TYR A 36 3.86 4.85 6.97
CA TYR A 36 3.31 4.97 5.62
C TYR A 36 3.42 6.42 5.15
N PHE A 37 2.30 7.12 5.04
CA PHE A 37 2.26 8.51 4.62
C PHE A 37 1.48 9.34 5.63
N ASP A 38 1.81 10.64 5.66
CA ASP A 38 1.15 11.59 6.54
C ASP A 38 -0.11 12.10 5.85
N LEU A 39 -1.23 11.45 6.14
CA LEU A 39 -2.52 11.81 5.54
C LEU A 39 -3.23 12.85 6.39
N ALA A 40 -3.84 13.84 5.73
CA ALA A 40 -4.63 14.85 6.44
C ALA A 40 -5.82 14.20 7.16
N GLU A 41 -6.41 13.19 6.52
CA GLU A 41 -7.53 12.44 7.11
C GLU A 41 -7.56 11.06 6.48
N PHE A 42 -8.05 10.08 7.23
CA PHE A 42 -8.28 8.74 6.69
C PHE A 42 -9.41 8.06 7.45
N LYS A 43 -10.32 7.45 6.70
CA LYS A 43 -11.39 6.61 7.26
C LYS A 43 -11.50 5.35 6.44
N ALA A 44 -11.60 4.21 7.11
CA ALA A 44 -11.77 2.91 6.44
C ALA A 44 -13.25 2.73 6.10
N GLU A 45 -13.75 3.54 5.17
CA GLU A 45 -15.14 3.53 4.71
C GLU A 45 -15.16 3.56 3.20
N VAL A 46 -15.98 2.71 2.61
CA VAL A 46 -16.12 2.68 1.14
C VAL A 46 -16.55 4.06 0.63
N GLY A 47 -15.84 4.56 -0.37
CA GLY A 47 -16.09 5.87 -0.94
C GLY A 47 -15.26 6.98 -0.35
N PHE A 48 -14.55 6.73 0.75
CA PHE A 48 -13.70 7.76 1.34
C PHE A 48 -12.53 8.06 0.41
N GLU A 49 -12.29 9.34 0.14
CA GLU A 49 -11.20 9.78 -0.73
C GLU A 49 -10.10 10.40 0.11
N PHE A 50 -8.86 10.08 -0.26
CA PHE A 50 -7.69 10.67 0.41
C PHE A 50 -6.60 10.88 -0.61
N GLN A 51 -5.65 11.73 -0.27
CA GLN A 51 -4.55 12.05 -1.17
C GLN A 51 -3.29 12.32 -0.38
N PHE A 52 -2.15 12.16 -1.02
CA PHE A 52 -0.86 12.45 -0.42
C PHE A 52 0.18 12.65 -1.50
N GLU A 53 1.25 13.35 -1.14
CA GLU A 53 2.37 13.56 -2.05
C GLU A 53 3.47 12.55 -1.76
N GLY A 54 4.05 12.02 -2.83
CA GLY A 54 5.19 11.14 -2.72
C GLY A 54 5.96 11.22 -4.01
N GLY A 55 7.23 10.91 -3.97
CA GLY A 55 8.03 11.05 -5.17
C GLY A 55 9.38 10.37 -5.07
N LYS A 56 10.21 10.66 -6.07
CA LYS A 56 11.53 10.06 -6.19
C LYS A 56 12.45 11.09 -6.85
N ASP A 57 13.62 11.27 -6.25
CA ASP A 57 14.67 12.13 -6.83
C ASP A 57 14.18 13.54 -7.13
N GLY A 58 13.44 14.13 -6.19
CA GLY A 58 12.95 15.50 -6.32
C GLY A 58 11.68 15.66 -7.14
N ARG A 59 11.22 14.59 -7.77
CA ARG A 59 9.94 14.62 -8.50
C ARG A 59 8.82 14.22 -7.54
N VAL A 60 7.80 15.06 -7.45
CA VAL A 60 6.68 14.85 -6.52
C VAL A 60 5.42 14.56 -7.32
N TYR A 61 4.72 13.52 -6.89
CA TYR A 61 3.46 13.10 -7.51
C TYR A 61 2.34 13.17 -6.48
N LEU A 62 1.22 13.77 -6.86
CA LEU A 62 0.05 13.77 -5.99
C LEU A 62 -0.72 12.48 -6.23
N HIS A 63 -0.79 11.66 -5.20
CA HIS A 63 -1.50 10.38 -5.24
C HIS A 63 -2.95 10.62 -4.86
N LEU A 64 -3.88 10.14 -5.69
CA LEU A 64 -5.32 10.29 -5.47
C LEU A 64 -5.90 8.91 -5.26
N CYS A 65 -6.49 8.69 -4.09
CA CYS A 65 -6.95 7.36 -3.67
C CYS A 65 -8.40 7.40 -3.21
N ARG A 66 -9.09 6.27 -3.38
CA ARG A 66 -10.47 6.13 -2.94
C ARG A 66 -10.69 4.71 -2.42
N VAL A 67 -11.22 4.60 -1.21
CA VAL A 67 -11.50 3.30 -0.61
C VAL A 67 -12.65 2.63 -1.36
N THR A 68 -12.43 1.40 -1.80
CA THR A 68 -13.40 0.64 -2.58
C THR A 68 -13.93 -0.59 -1.85
N GLU A 69 -13.18 -1.12 -0.87
CA GLU A 69 -13.64 -2.30 -0.13
C GLU A 69 -13.05 -2.30 1.27
N VAL A 70 -13.88 -2.63 2.26
CA VAL A 70 -13.43 -2.73 3.65
C VAL A 70 -14.09 -3.96 4.29
N ILE A 71 -13.28 -4.87 4.82
CA ILE A 71 -13.75 -5.95 5.65
C ILE A 71 -12.89 -5.89 6.91
N THR A 72 -13.48 -5.46 8.01
CA THR A 72 -12.74 -5.18 9.24
C THR A 72 -11.86 -6.36 9.65
N HIS A 73 -10.59 -6.07 9.93
CA HIS A 73 -9.56 -7.03 10.33
C HIS A 73 -9.18 -8.02 9.23
N LYS A 74 -9.68 -7.85 7.99
CA LYS A 74 -9.40 -8.80 6.92
C LYS A 74 -8.93 -8.18 5.64
N LYS A 75 -9.56 -7.07 5.21
CA LYS A 75 -9.28 -6.55 3.88
C LYS A 75 -9.52 -5.05 3.79
N LEU A 76 -8.57 -4.36 3.17
CA LEU A 76 -8.70 -2.95 2.84
C LEU A 76 -8.23 -2.78 1.41
N LYS A 77 -9.09 -2.20 0.55
CA LYS A 77 -8.75 -1.98 -0.85
C LYS A 77 -9.08 -0.55 -1.22
N TYR A 78 -8.17 0.10 -1.95
CA TYR A 78 -8.43 1.44 -2.48
C TYR A 78 -7.78 1.61 -3.83
N SER A 79 -8.34 2.54 -4.62
CA SER A 79 -7.76 2.90 -5.90
C SER A 79 -6.57 3.81 -5.68
N TRP A 80 -5.71 3.86 -6.69
CA TRP A 80 -4.44 4.59 -6.62
C TRP A 80 -4.15 5.14 -8.00
N ARG A 81 -4.17 6.45 -8.14
CA ARG A 81 -3.82 7.10 -9.39
C ARG A 81 -3.09 8.39 -9.10
N TYR A 82 -2.58 9.04 -10.14
CA TYR A 82 -1.78 10.25 -10.00
C TYR A 82 -2.46 11.40 -10.70
N GLU A 83 -2.46 12.56 -10.06
CA GLU A 83 -3.02 13.75 -10.69
C GLU A 83 -2.20 14.10 -11.93
N GLY A 84 -2.90 14.36 -13.04
CA GLY A 84 -2.23 14.76 -14.28
C GLY A 84 -1.70 13.62 -15.13
N TYR A 85 -1.91 12.38 -14.71
CA TYR A 85 -1.44 11.21 -15.45
C TYR A 85 -2.58 10.24 -15.69
N GLU A 86 -2.51 9.54 -16.82
CA GLU A 86 -3.51 8.51 -17.12
C GLU A 86 -3.26 7.27 -16.28
N GLY A 87 -4.28 6.43 -16.18
CA GLY A 87 -4.17 5.14 -15.52
C GLY A 87 -4.79 5.14 -14.13
N ILE A 88 -5.15 3.95 -13.69
CA ILE A 88 -5.65 3.72 -12.35
C ILE A 88 -5.27 2.31 -11.92
N SER A 89 -4.83 2.19 -10.67
CA SER A 89 -4.45 0.92 -10.09
C SER A 89 -5.22 0.71 -8.80
N PHE A 90 -5.08 -0.48 -8.22
CA PHE A 90 -5.77 -0.83 -6.98
C PHE A 90 -4.80 -1.51 -6.04
N VAL A 91 -4.81 -1.06 -4.79
CA VAL A 91 -3.99 -1.62 -3.72
C VAL A 91 -4.89 -2.36 -2.76
N THR A 92 -4.56 -3.61 -2.48
CA THR A 92 -5.33 -4.44 -1.57
C THR A 92 -4.42 -4.94 -0.45
N PHE A 93 -4.84 -4.73 0.79
CA PHE A 93 -4.19 -5.32 1.96
C PHE A 93 -5.12 -6.41 2.47
N GLU A 94 -4.59 -7.64 2.61
CA GLU A 94 -5.36 -8.76 3.16
C GLU A 94 -4.62 -9.31 4.36
N LEU A 95 -5.37 -9.60 5.44
CA LEU A 95 -4.81 -10.10 6.69
C LEU A 95 -5.39 -11.47 6.99
N THR A 96 -4.51 -12.40 7.36
CA THR A 96 -4.89 -13.76 7.71
C THR A 96 -4.13 -14.16 8.97
N SER A 97 -4.83 -14.63 9.99
CA SER A 97 -4.16 -15.12 11.19
C SER A 97 -3.32 -16.36 10.84
N GLU A 98 -2.10 -16.39 11.35
CA GLU A 98 -1.20 -17.50 11.07
C GLU A 98 -0.33 -17.76 12.31
N GLY A 99 -0.59 -18.86 12.99
CA GLY A 99 0.06 -19.14 14.25
C GLY A 99 -0.26 -18.07 15.27
N ASN A 100 0.76 -17.51 15.89
CA ASN A 100 0.59 -16.42 16.86
C ASN A 100 0.68 -15.04 16.20
N GLY A 101 0.82 -15.01 14.88
CA GLY A 101 0.98 -13.77 14.16
C GLY A 101 -0.07 -13.58 13.09
N THR A 102 0.24 -12.71 12.15
CA THR A 102 -0.68 -12.38 11.07
C THR A 102 0.11 -12.28 9.76
N ARG A 103 -0.40 -12.93 8.73
CA ARG A 103 0.14 -12.76 7.38
C ARG A 103 -0.54 -11.57 6.72
N LEU A 104 0.26 -10.65 6.23
CA LEU A 104 -0.22 -9.52 5.44
C LEU A 104 0.17 -9.80 3.99
N LYS A 105 -0.82 -9.72 3.11
CA LYS A 105 -0.60 -9.82 1.67
C LYS A 105 -1.02 -8.51 1.03
N LEU A 106 -0.06 -7.83 0.44
CA LEU A 106 -0.32 -6.61 -0.33
C LEU A 106 -0.33 -6.98 -1.80
N THR A 107 -1.38 -6.57 -2.50
CA THR A 107 -1.52 -6.77 -3.94
C THR A 107 -1.72 -5.41 -4.59
N HIS A 108 -0.91 -5.09 -5.60
CA HIS A 108 -1.06 -3.85 -6.37
C HIS A 108 -1.27 -4.23 -7.82
N GLU A 109 -2.46 -3.98 -8.34
CA GLU A 109 -2.82 -4.37 -9.70
C GLU A 109 -3.16 -3.14 -10.53
N GLY A 110 -3.07 -3.27 -11.85
CA GLY A 110 -3.35 -2.17 -12.75
C GLY A 110 -2.16 -1.30 -13.05
N LEU A 111 -0.95 -1.73 -12.69
CA LEU A 111 0.26 -0.93 -12.93
C LEU A 111 0.51 -0.69 -14.41
N ASP A 112 0.03 -1.59 -15.27
CA ASP A 112 0.18 -1.47 -16.71
C ASP A 112 -0.68 -0.34 -17.31
N THR A 113 -1.57 0.27 -16.53
CA THR A 113 -2.40 1.37 -17.02
C THR A 113 -1.69 2.72 -16.95
N PHE A 114 -0.58 2.82 -16.23
CA PHE A 114 0.18 4.06 -16.11
C PHE A 114 1.05 4.29 -17.34
N PRO A 115 1.48 5.57 -17.59
CA PRO A 115 2.32 5.85 -18.76
C PRO A 115 3.61 5.03 -18.72
N MET A 116 3.80 4.20 -19.74
CA MET A 116 4.93 3.28 -19.78
C MET A 116 6.24 3.97 -20.12
N ASN A 117 6.17 5.19 -20.65
CA ASN A 117 7.37 5.94 -20.98
C ASN A 117 7.93 6.74 -19.82
N ASN A 118 7.29 6.67 -18.65
CA ASN A 118 7.80 7.34 -17.45
C ASN A 118 8.42 6.28 -16.54
N PRO A 119 9.75 6.30 -16.36
CA PRO A 119 10.42 5.28 -15.56
C PRO A 119 9.99 5.28 -14.08
N ASP A 120 9.45 6.40 -13.57
CA ASP A 120 8.98 6.44 -12.21
C ASP A 120 7.78 5.53 -11.99
N PHE A 121 7.04 5.20 -13.06
CA PHE A 121 5.89 4.31 -12.99
C PHE A 121 6.24 2.88 -13.40
N ALA A 122 7.51 2.55 -13.50
CA ALA A 122 7.93 1.20 -13.80
C ALA A 122 7.61 0.26 -12.65
N ARG A 123 7.26 -0.99 -12.99
CA ARG A 123 6.92 -2.00 -12.00
C ARG A 123 8.01 -2.16 -10.93
N GLU A 124 9.27 -2.08 -11.34
CA GLU A 124 10.40 -2.23 -10.42
C GLU A 124 10.39 -1.18 -9.31
N ASN A 125 9.98 0.05 -9.63
CA ASN A 125 9.92 1.10 -8.63
C ASN A 125 8.82 0.84 -7.62
N PHE A 126 7.68 0.33 -8.07
CA PHE A 126 6.62 -0.06 -7.16
C PHE A 126 7.04 -1.24 -6.29
N ALA A 127 7.75 -2.20 -6.88
CA ALA A 127 8.23 -3.36 -6.11
C ALA A 127 9.20 -2.93 -5.03
N GLU A 128 10.16 -2.07 -5.35
CA GLU A 128 11.10 -1.55 -4.36
C GLU A 128 10.39 -0.79 -3.26
N GLY A 129 9.44 0.08 -3.64
CA GLY A 129 8.70 0.88 -2.67
C GLY A 129 7.90 0.03 -1.71
N TRP A 130 7.13 -0.92 -2.24
CA TRP A 130 6.31 -1.78 -1.39
C TRP A 130 7.14 -2.71 -0.53
N ASN A 131 8.25 -3.23 -1.06
CA ASN A 131 9.15 -4.06 -0.25
C ASN A 131 9.73 -3.26 0.92
N TYR A 132 10.11 -2.00 0.67
CA TYR A 132 10.60 -1.15 1.75
C TYR A 132 9.48 -0.88 2.77
N ILE A 133 8.29 -0.50 2.28
CA ILE A 133 7.17 -0.14 3.16
C ILE A 133 6.76 -1.33 4.04
N VAL A 134 6.61 -2.51 3.45
CA VAL A 134 6.14 -3.69 4.20
C VAL A 134 7.27 -4.31 5.04
N ASN A 135 8.43 -4.53 4.42
CA ASN A 135 9.48 -5.33 5.07
C ASN A 135 10.44 -4.52 5.93
N THR A 136 10.42 -3.21 5.81
CA THR A 136 11.27 -2.35 6.63
C THR A 136 10.44 -1.40 7.48
N SER A 137 9.64 -0.54 6.83
CA SER A 137 8.93 0.52 7.54
C SER A 137 7.84 -0.03 8.47
N LEU A 138 6.94 -0.84 7.94
CA LEU A 138 5.86 -1.43 8.74
C LEU A 138 6.42 -2.43 9.75
N ARG A 139 7.40 -3.24 9.32
CA ARG A 139 8.03 -4.19 10.22
C ARG A 139 8.65 -3.49 11.43
N ASN A 140 9.37 -2.41 11.20
CA ASN A 140 10.01 -1.68 12.31
C ASN A 140 8.99 -1.03 13.23
N TYR A 141 7.85 -0.62 12.68
CA TYR A 141 6.77 -0.06 13.48
C TYR A 141 6.10 -1.12 14.34
N LEU A 142 5.79 -2.29 13.75
CA LEU A 142 5.06 -3.35 14.45
C LEU A 142 5.95 -4.19 15.35
N GLU A 143 7.21 -4.35 14.97
CA GLU A 143 8.16 -5.22 15.68
C GLU A 143 9.46 -4.45 15.94
N PRO A 144 9.41 -3.41 16.78
CA PRO A 144 10.65 -2.69 17.10
C PRO A 144 11.62 -3.63 17.79
N ASP A 145 12.90 -3.43 17.52
CA ASP A 145 13.93 -4.28 18.10
C ASP A 145 13.92 -4.16 19.61
N LEU A 146 13.91 -5.32 20.26
CA LEU A 146 13.98 -5.41 21.70
C LEU A 146 15.40 -5.76 22.08
N ILE A 147 16.07 -4.85 22.68
CA ILE A 147 17.47 -5.05 23.05
C ILE A 147 17.62 -5.05 24.54
#